data_37fa85d8aaffa38e01736d19fe0bbbb2
#
_entry.id   37fa85d8aaffa38e01736d19fe0bbbb2
#
_cell.length_a   1.000
_cell.length_b   1.000
_cell.length_c   1.000
_cell.angle_alpha   90.00
_cell.angle_beta   90.00
_cell.angle_gamma   90.00
#
_symmetry.space_group_name_H-M   'P 1'
#
loop_
_entity.id
_entity.type
_entity.pdbx_description
1 polymer ?
#
loop_
_entity_poly.entity_id
_entity_poly.type
_entity_poly.pdbx_seq_one_letter_code
_entity_poly.pdbx_strand_id
1 'polypeptide(L)'
;MRISIHNFVAVALALGFPLSAHAQARRPILAVFAHPDDERVIGPLLSRLAREGRETYLVIATDGSKGVRDFAHIPAGPALAAARAKEAACAANRLGVRKLRILGLPDGGLASFEALGKLRSALAAIIDSLKPAAIITIGPDGGTGHPDHRLVGNVATQIVQSDARYANIDLLYASLPTERLRTAPRANPTVNGTAEALLTVRVPFEARDLAAGREEFACHRTQYAPAEMDSVNKYLAHAWNGMVWMRPWNGTLHDPALFKR
;
A
#
# COMPACT_ATOMS: atom_id res chain seq x y z
N MET A 1 70.93 -45.81 27.38
CA MET A 1 69.47 -45.68 27.65
C MET A 1 69.01 -44.42 26.96
N ARG A 2 68.34 -44.56 25.76
CA ARG A 2 67.90 -43.45 24.95
C ARG A 2 66.38 -43.31 25.12
N ILE A 3 65.96 -42.20 25.68
CA ILE A 3 64.51 -41.88 25.85
C ILE A 3 64.07 -41.13 24.61
N SER A 4 63.08 -41.69 23.88
CA SER A 4 62.51 -41.14 22.69
C SER A 4 61.29 -40.30 23.13
N ILE A 5 61.30 -38.98 22.82
CA ILE A 5 60.17 -38.06 23.09
C ILE A 5 59.30 -38.03 21.84
N HIS A 6 58.05 -38.49 21.97
CA HIS A 6 57.04 -38.42 20.92
C HIS A 6 56.31 -37.06 21.03
N ASN A 7 56.47 -36.22 20.02
CA ASN A 7 55.70 -34.96 19.88
C ASN A 7 54.27 -35.29 19.42
N PHE A 8 53.30 -35.03 20.26
CA PHE A 8 51.89 -34.97 19.87
C PHE A 8 51.56 -33.59 19.26
N VAL A 9 51.27 -33.56 17.97
CA VAL A 9 50.70 -32.35 17.29
C VAL A 9 49.20 -32.40 17.48
N ALA A 10 48.67 -31.51 18.29
CA ALA A 10 47.22 -31.31 18.41
C ALA A 10 46.71 -30.45 17.23
N VAL A 11 45.95 -31.06 16.33
CA VAL A 11 45.23 -30.34 15.28
C VAL A 11 43.96 -29.79 15.87
N ALA A 12 43.91 -28.46 16.07
CA ALA A 12 42.68 -27.75 16.44
C ALA A 12 41.81 -27.60 15.22
N LEU A 13 40.71 -28.37 15.12
CA LEU A 13 39.63 -28.11 14.16
C LEU A 13 38.88 -26.82 14.56
N ALA A 14 39.14 -25.74 13.87
CA ALA A 14 38.32 -24.52 13.96
C ALA A 14 36.98 -24.79 13.27
N LEU A 15 35.95 -25.09 14.04
CA LEU A 15 34.55 -25.09 13.58
C LEU A 15 34.16 -23.65 13.26
N GLY A 16 34.33 -23.24 12.01
CA GLY A 16 33.80 -21.98 11.47
C GLY A 16 32.27 -22.04 11.47
N PHE A 17 31.64 -21.45 12.47
CA PHE A 17 30.20 -21.14 12.38
C PHE A 17 29.98 -20.19 11.20
N PRO A 18 29.08 -20.52 10.26
CA PRO A 18 28.73 -19.57 9.22
C PRO A 18 28.12 -18.35 9.92
N LEU A 19 28.79 -17.20 9.83
CA LEU A 19 28.19 -15.90 10.11
C LEU A 19 26.93 -15.81 9.27
N SER A 20 25.76 -15.91 9.91
CA SER A 20 24.49 -15.65 9.26
C SER A 20 24.58 -14.27 8.61
N ALA A 21 24.68 -14.25 7.28
CA ALA A 21 24.55 -13.01 6.51
C ALA A 21 23.24 -12.40 6.94
N HIS A 22 23.28 -11.32 7.73
CA HIS A 22 22.11 -10.54 8.04
C HIS A 22 21.58 -10.05 6.69
N ALA A 23 20.48 -10.64 6.24
CA ALA A 23 19.80 -10.18 5.04
C ALA A 23 19.56 -8.68 5.25
N GLN A 24 20.23 -7.85 4.45
CA GLN A 24 20.10 -6.40 4.54
C GLN A 24 18.61 -6.09 4.47
N ALA A 25 18.06 -5.48 5.53
CA ALA A 25 16.63 -5.24 5.64
C ALA A 25 16.17 -4.48 4.38
N ARG A 26 15.24 -5.08 3.62
CA ARG A 26 14.71 -4.46 2.41
C ARG A 26 14.04 -3.15 2.80
N ARG A 27 14.32 -2.07 2.08
CA ARG A 27 13.65 -0.77 2.28
C ARG A 27 12.12 -0.98 2.24
N PRO A 28 11.36 -0.33 3.14
CA PRO A 28 9.91 -0.54 3.26
C PRO A 28 9.14 -0.02 2.03
N ILE A 29 7.87 -0.40 1.94
CA ILE A 29 6.91 0.13 0.99
C ILE A 29 5.98 1.10 1.72
N LEU A 30 5.74 2.27 1.14
CA LEU A 30 4.81 3.27 1.64
C LEU A 30 3.56 3.32 0.75
N ALA A 31 2.41 2.95 1.30
CA ALA A 31 1.11 3.15 0.65
C ALA A 31 0.53 4.50 1.13
N VAL A 32 0.04 5.32 0.20
CA VAL A 32 -0.50 6.65 0.51
C VAL A 32 -1.85 6.81 -0.19
N PHE A 33 -2.91 7.00 0.59
CA PHE A 33 -4.27 7.11 0.10
C PHE A 33 -5.01 8.30 0.73
N ALA A 34 -6.14 8.66 0.14
CA ALA A 34 -6.91 9.81 0.57
C ALA A 34 -7.81 9.49 1.77
N HIS A 35 -8.56 8.39 1.71
CA HIS A 35 -9.58 8.05 2.70
C HIS A 35 -9.34 6.68 3.33
N PRO A 36 -9.86 6.45 4.56
CA PRO A 36 -9.97 5.09 5.09
C PRO A 36 -10.85 4.24 4.16
N ASP A 37 -10.36 3.12 3.68
CA ASP A 37 -10.94 2.18 2.71
C ASP A 37 -10.35 2.20 1.29
N ASP A 38 -9.53 3.19 0.94
CA ASP A 38 -8.87 3.23 -0.38
C ASP A 38 -7.79 2.14 -0.53
N GLU A 39 -7.16 1.74 0.56
CA GLU A 39 -6.09 0.73 0.61
C GLU A 39 -6.52 -0.62 0.05
N ARG A 40 -7.84 -0.88 0.03
CA ARG A 40 -8.39 -2.13 -0.53
C ARG A 40 -7.95 -2.40 -1.97
N VAL A 41 -7.66 -1.36 -2.76
CA VAL A 41 -7.24 -1.53 -4.16
C VAL A 41 -5.94 -2.32 -4.27
N ILE A 42 -5.11 -2.32 -3.23
CA ILE A 42 -3.86 -3.08 -3.12
C ILE A 42 -3.83 -4.03 -1.91
N GLY A 43 -4.95 -4.27 -1.25
CA GLY A 43 -5.04 -5.09 -0.05
C GLY A 43 -4.31 -6.44 -0.17
N PRO A 44 -4.53 -7.25 -1.22
CA PRO A 44 -3.82 -8.51 -1.41
C PRO A 44 -2.29 -8.34 -1.54
N LEU A 45 -1.82 -7.23 -2.11
CA LEU A 45 -0.38 -6.94 -2.19
C LEU A 45 0.21 -6.63 -0.82
N LEU A 46 -0.46 -5.81 -0.01
CA LEU A 46 -0.01 -5.48 1.34
C LEU A 46 0.11 -6.75 2.20
N SER A 47 -0.89 -7.63 2.14
CA SER A 47 -0.86 -8.92 2.82
C SER A 47 0.31 -9.80 2.34
N ARG A 48 0.51 -9.91 1.02
CA ARG A 48 1.64 -10.64 0.46
C ARG A 48 2.98 -10.11 0.96
N LEU A 49 3.19 -8.79 0.92
CA LEU A 49 4.43 -8.16 1.35
C LEU A 49 4.71 -8.43 2.84
N ALA A 50 3.69 -8.30 3.70
CA ALA A 50 3.81 -8.61 5.13
C ALA A 50 4.20 -10.08 5.35
N ARG A 51 3.57 -11.03 4.64
CA ARG A 51 3.88 -12.46 4.70
C ARG A 51 5.31 -12.76 4.23
N GLU A 52 5.82 -12.00 3.28
CA GLU A 52 7.20 -12.11 2.78
C GLU A 52 8.23 -11.34 3.64
N GLY A 53 7.80 -10.81 4.79
CA GLY A 53 8.66 -10.09 5.72
C GLY A 53 9.06 -8.69 5.26
N ARG A 54 8.35 -8.13 4.25
CA ARG A 54 8.56 -6.77 3.79
C ARG A 54 7.72 -5.81 4.61
N GLU A 55 8.34 -4.85 5.28
CA GLU A 55 7.60 -3.83 6.02
C GLU A 55 6.80 -2.92 5.07
N THR A 56 5.53 -2.73 5.42
CA THR A 56 4.63 -1.82 4.73
C THR A 56 4.11 -0.77 5.70
N TYR A 57 3.99 0.46 5.22
CA TYR A 57 3.46 1.61 5.96
C TYR A 57 2.26 2.16 5.19
N LEU A 58 1.21 2.52 5.90
CA LEU A 58 0.01 3.09 5.31
C LEU A 58 -0.22 4.50 5.84
N VAL A 59 -0.33 5.45 4.94
CA VAL A 59 -0.74 6.83 5.22
C VAL A 59 -2.09 7.08 4.58
N ILE A 60 -3.02 7.59 5.38
CA ILE A 60 -4.32 8.08 4.95
C ILE A 60 -4.36 9.58 5.20
N ALA A 61 -4.64 10.37 4.15
CA ALA A 61 -4.52 11.82 4.21
C ALA A 61 -5.65 12.47 5.01
N THR A 62 -6.89 12.07 4.79
CA THR A 62 -8.07 12.71 5.41
C THR A 62 -8.61 11.92 6.60
N ASP A 63 -9.49 12.57 7.35
CA ASP A 63 -10.20 11.94 8.48
C ASP A 63 -11.42 11.10 8.04
N GLY A 64 -11.85 11.21 6.78
CA GLY A 64 -13.00 10.50 6.25
C GLY A 64 -14.35 10.95 6.84
N SER A 65 -14.41 12.13 7.44
CA SER A 65 -15.56 12.61 8.23
C SER A 65 -16.80 12.93 7.42
N LYS A 66 -16.71 13.02 6.08
CA LYS A 66 -17.84 13.31 5.19
C LYS A 66 -18.38 12.12 4.42
N GLY A 67 -17.74 10.96 4.51
CA GLY A 67 -18.16 9.73 3.84
C GLY A 67 -19.42 9.11 4.47
N VAL A 68 -20.52 9.85 4.51
CA VAL A 68 -21.79 9.44 5.14
C VAL A 68 -22.46 8.35 4.30
N ARG A 69 -22.93 7.30 4.97
CA ARG A 69 -23.78 6.24 4.41
C ARG A 69 -25.00 6.07 5.30
N ASP A 70 -26.19 6.16 4.75
CA ASP A 70 -27.45 6.14 5.51
C ASP A 70 -27.57 4.93 6.42
N PHE A 71 -27.16 3.75 5.96
CA PHE A 71 -27.24 2.51 6.73
C PHE A 71 -26.33 2.50 7.97
N ALA A 72 -25.28 3.33 8.01
CA ALA A 72 -24.39 3.41 9.15
C ALA A 72 -24.95 4.26 10.30
N HIS A 73 -25.97 5.08 10.02
CA HIS A 73 -26.63 5.98 10.97
C HIS A 73 -25.68 6.89 11.76
N ILE A 74 -24.54 7.25 11.16
CA ILE A 74 -23.56 8.16 11.74
C ILE A 74 -23.49 9.41 10.85
N PRO A 75 -23.83 10.61 11.36
CA PRO A 75 -23.75 11.84 10.59
C PRO A 75 -22.30 12.24 10.31
N ALA A 76 -22.12 13.11 9.33
CA ALA A 76 -20.81 13.72 9.05
C ALA A 76 -20.24 14.39 10.30
N GLY A 77 -18.91 14.29 10.47
CA GLY A 77 -18.22 14.95 11.57
C GLY A 77 -17.34 14.01 12.41
N PRO A 78 -16.97 14.45 13.63
CA PRO A 78 -15.97 13.78 14.45
C PRO A 78 -16.34 12.33 14.83
N ALA A 79 -17.61 12.01 15.00
CA ALA A 79 -18.05 10.67 15.32
C ALA A 79 -17.78 9.68 14.18
N LEU A 80 -18.06 10.11 12.93
CA LEU A 80 -17.76 9.31 11.75
C LEU A 80 -16.26 9.17 11.52
N ALA A 81 -15.49 10.26 11.68
CA ALA A 81 -14.03 10.22 11.61
C ALA A 81 -13.44 9.21 12.61
N ALA A 82 -13.92 9.22 13.86
CA ALA A 82 -13.46 8.28 14.89
C ALA A 82 -13.83 6.82 14.55
N ALA A 83 -15.02 6.57 14.01
CA ALA A 83 -15.43 5.24 13.56
C ALA A 83 -14.53 4.75 12.41
N ARG A 84 -14.34 5.57 11.37
CA ARG A 84 -13.49 5.23 10.21
C ARG A 84 -12.01 5.06 10.57
N ALA A 85 -11.50 5.80 11.56
CA ALA A 85 -10.14 5.59 12.07
C ALA A 85 -9.98 4.21 12.72
N LYS A 86 -10.98 3.72 13.46
CA LYS A 86 -10.97 2.37 14.03
C LYS A 86 -11.06 1.30 12.94
N GLU A 87 -11.85 1.54 11.91
CA GLU A 87 -11.97 0.66 10.74
C GLU A 87 -10.64 0.56 9.99
N ALA A 88 -9.98 1.68 9.72
CA ALA A 88 -8.66 1.69 9.10
C ALA A 88 -7.60 0.98 9.96
N ALA A 89 -7.66 1.11 11.28
CA ALA A 89 -6.75 0.38 12.18
C ALA A 89 -7.00 -1.14 12.13
N CYS A 90 -8.28 -1.56 12.08
CA CYS A 90 -8.66 -2.95 11.86
C CYS A 90 -8.11 -3.45 10.52
N ALA A 91 -8.34 -2.71 9.43
CA ALA A 91 -7.89 -3.03 8.08
C ALA A 91 -6.35 -3.18 8.00
N ALA A 92 -5.62 -2.20 8.51
CA ALA A 92 -4.16 -2.23 8.57
C ALA A 92 -3.62 -3.46 9.29
N ASN A 93 -4.26 -3.85 10.41
CA ASN A 93 -3.90 -5.05 11.17
C ASN A 93 -4.13 -6.33 10.34
N ARG A 94 -5.30 -6.46 9.67
CA ARG A 94 -5.61 -7.63 8.81
C ARG A 94 -4.63 -7.80 7.66
N LEU A 95 -4.11 -6.70 7.14
CA LEU A 95 -3.12 -6.70 6.06
C LEU A 95 -1.67 -6.87 6.54
N GLY A 96 -1.42 -6.88 7.85
CA GLY A 96 -0.07 -6.94 8.42
C GLY A 96 0.75 -5.67 8.18
N VAL A 97 0.08 -4.52 8.04
CA VAL A 97 0.73 -3.22 7.90
C VAL A 97 1.49 -2.87 9.19
N ARG A 98 2.75 -2.54 9.06
CA ARG A 98 3.64 -2.24 10.19
C ARG A 98 3.20 -1.01 10.98
N LYS A 99 2.71 0.02 10.27
CA LYS A 99 2.23 1.25 10.89
C LYS A 99 1.23 1.96 9.99
N LEU A 100 0.09 2.30 10.56
CA LEU A 100 -0.90 3.20 10.00
C LEU A 100 -0.68 4.62 10.54
N ARG A 101 -0.82 5.62 9.67
CA ARG A 101 -0.88 7.04 10.04
C ARG A 101 -2.01 7.74 9.30
N ILE A 102 -2.98 8.24 10.03
CA ILE A 102 -4.03 9.12 9.50
C ILE A 102 -3.60 10.55 9.78
N LEU A 103 -3.52 11.39 8.73
CA LEU A 103 -3.05 12.77 8.86
C LEU A 103 -4.14 13.72 9.39
N GLY A 104 -5.41 13.29 9.31
CA GLY A 104 -6.53 14.06 9.84
C GLY A 104 -6.83 15.34 9.06
N LEU A 105 -6.44 15.40 7.78
CA LEU A 105 -6.80 16.53 6.92
C LEU A 105 -8.30 16.49 6.59
N PRO A 106 -8.90 17.63 6.23
CA PRO A 106 -10.32 17.70 5.94
C PRO A 106 -10.73 16.78 4.79
N ASP A 107 -11.72 15.93 5.00
CA ASP A 107 -12.35 15.10 3.96
C ASP A 107 -13.09 16.00 2.95
N GLY A 108 -12.83 15.78 1.64
CA GLY A 108 -13.34 16.64 0.56
C GLY A 108 -12.76 18.05 0.59
N GLY A 109 -11.66 18.29 1.31
CA GLY A 109 -11.09 19.62 1.54
C GLY A 109 -9.62 19.78 1.14
N LEU A 110 -9.03 18.80 0.46
CA LEU A 110 -7.60 18.86 0.13
C LEU A 110 -7.24 19.93 -0.91
N ALA A 111 -8.23 20.47 -1.66
CA ALA A 111 -7.97 21.45 -2.71
C ALA A 111 -7.53 22.85 -2.20
N SER A 112 -7.63 23.13 -0.90
CA SER A 112 -7.15 24.40 -0.37
C SER A 112 -5.62 24.45 -0.31
N PHE A 113 -5.00 25.62 -0.50
CA PHE A 113 -3.56 25.81 -0.38
C PHE A 113 -3.02 25.35 0.98
N GLU A 114 -3.76 25.60 2.04
CA GLU A 114 -3.39 25.22 3.40
C GLU A 114 -3.34 23.71 3.54
N ALA A 115 -4.40 23.00 3.12
CA ALA A 115 -4.48 21.53 3.20
C ALA A 115 -3.41 20.87 2.33
N LEU A 116 -3.20 21.36 1.09
CA LEU A 116 -2.13 20.87 0.21
C LEU A 116 -0.74 21.10 0.82
N GLY A 117 -0.49 22.27 1.41
CA GLY A 117 0.77 22.56 2.09
C GLY A 117 1.02 21.62 3.28
N LYS A 118 0.01 21.36 4.10
CA LYS A 118 0.06 20.41 5.22
C LYS A 118 0.30 18.97 4.72
N LEU A 119 -0.42 18.55 3.69
CA LEU A 119 -0.26 17.23 3.08
C LEU A 119 1.17 17.04 2.57
N ARG A 120 1.67 17.99 1.78
CA ARG A 120 3.01 17.96 1.23
C ARG A 120 4.08 17.88 2.33
N SER A 121 3.99 18.73 3.34
CA SER A 121 4.96 18.76 4.45
C SER A 121 4.95 17.47 5.26
N ALA A 122 3.76 16.93 5.57
CA ALA A 122 3.62 15.69 6.30
C ALA A 122 4.16 14.49 5.52
N LEU A 123 3.83 14.38 4.22
CA LEU A 123 4.32 13.29 3.38
C LEU A 123 5.82 13.38 3.16
N ALA A 124 6.39 14.56 2.89
CA ALA A 124 7.83 14.73 2.75
C ALA A 124 8.58 14.27 4.01
N ALA A 125 8.12 14.68 5.19
CA ALA A 125 8.71 14.27 6.46
C ALA A 125 8.65 12.75 6.69
N ILE A 126 7.54 12.10 6.29
CA ILE A 126 7.39 10.65 6.37
C ILE A 126 8.35 9.95 5.40
N ILE A 127 8.43 10.41 4.15
CA ILE A 127 9.32 9.86 3.12
C ILE A 127 10.78 10.01 3.54
N ASP A 128 11.18 11.17 4.03
CA ASP A 128 12.54 11.45 4.51
C ASP A 128 12.94 10.55 5.69
N SER A 129 12.03 10.33 6.62
CA SER A 129 12.25 9.45 7.78
C SER A 129 12.29 7.97 7.39
N LEU A 130 11.37 7.55 6.52
CA LEU A 130 11.18 6.14 6.19
C LEU A 130 12.12 5.66 5.09
N LYS A 131 12.49 6.53 4.15
CA LYS A 131 13.29 6.23 2.95
C LYS A 131 12.75 5.01 2.21
N PRO A 132 11.48 4.99 1.81
CA PRO A 132 10.85 3.80 1.23
C PRO A 132 11.51 3.42 -0.09
N ALA A 133 11.45 2.13 -0.46
CA ALA A 133 11.86 1.69 -1.80
C ALA A 133 10.84 2.11 -2.85
N ALA A 134 9.55 2.09 -2.46
CA ALA A 134 8.48 2.56 -3.33
C ALA A 134 7.37 3.26 -2.54
N ILE A 135 6.68 4.14 -3.25
CA ILE A 135 5.41 4.75 -2.82
C ILE A 135 4.32 4.22 -3.75
N ILE A 136 3.25 3.70 -3.19
CA ILE A 136 2.06 3.25 -3.94
C ILE A 136 0.90 4.17 -3.61
N THR A 137 0.27 4.73 -4.62
CA THR A 137 -0.88 5.65 -4.48
C THR A 137 -1.84 5.49 -5.66
N ILE A 138 -2.90 6.30 -5.72
CA ILE A 138 -3.79 6.40 -6.88
C ILE A 138 -3.23 7.45 -7.86
N GLY A 139 -3.41 7.21 -9.15
CA GLY A 139 -2.92 8.09 -10.18
C GLY A 139 -3.76 9.38 -10.36
N PRO A 140 -3.39 10.22 -11.35
CA PRO A 140 -4.08 11.49 -11.63
C PRO A 140 -5.55 11.37 -12.02
N ASP A 141 -5.99 10.19 -12.46
CA ASP A 141 -7.38 9.85 -12.75
C ASP A 141 -8.25 9.80 -11.49
N GLY A 142 -7.62 9.59 -10.31
CA GLY A 142 -8.28 9.51 -9.02
C GLY A 142 -8.98 8.18 -8.73
N GLY A 143 -8.81 7.14 -9.57
CA GLY A 143 -9.45 5.84 -9.42
C GLY A 143 -10.97 5.87 -9.55
N THR A 144 -11.66 6.62 -8.71
CA THR A 144 -13.11 6.93 -8.79
C THR A 144 -13.38 8.35 -9.29
N GLY A 145 -12.33 9.09 -9.69
CA GLY A 145 -12.43 10.49 -10.06
C GLY A 145 -12.52 11.45 -8.86
N HIS A 146 -12.45 10.95 -7.63
CA HIS A 146 -12.54 11.79 -6.44
C HIS A 146 -11.40 12.82 -6.39
N PRO A 147 -11.69 14.11 -6.12
CA PRO A 147 -10.65 15.15 -6.08
C PRO A 147 -9.52 14.85 -5.10
N ASP A 148 -9.83 14.39 -3.89
CA ASP A 148 -8.81 14.09 -2.88
C ASP A 148 -7.87 12.95 -3.31
N HIS A 149 -8.37 11.92 -3.99
CA HIS A 149 -7.52 10.84 -4.53
C HIS A 149 -6.50 11.39 -5.52
N ARG A 150 -6.94 12.27 -6.44
CA ARG A 150 -6.08 12.94 -7.41
C ARG A 150 -5.02 13.78 -6.73
N LEU A 151 -5.42 14.56 -5.71
CA LEU A 151 -4.54 15.48 -5.02
C LEU A 151 -3.48 14.74 -4.20
N VAL A 152 -3.83 13.64 -3.53
CA VAL A 152 -2.86 12.81 -2.80
C VAL A 152 -1.82 12.22 -3.76
N GLY A 153 -2.25 11.63 -4.86
CA GLY A 153 -1.35 11.10 -5.89
C GLY A 153 -0.45 12.17 -6.50
N ASN A 154 -1.02 13.35 -6.82
CA ASN A 154 -0.28 14.47 -7.38
C ASN A 154 0.76 15.03 -6.40
N VAL A 155 0.42 15.16 -5.10
CA VAL A 155 1.38 15.62 -4.09
C VAL A 155 2.51 14.62 -3.88
N ALA A 156 2.22 13.31 -3.86
CA ALA A 156 3.26 12.27 -3.82
C ALA A 156 4.20 12.39 -5.03
N THR A 157 3.63 12.60 -6.23
CA THR A 157 4.40 12.80 -7.47
C THR A 157 5.25 14.06 -7.41
N GLN A 158 4.65 15.18 -6.95
CA GLN A 158 5.38 16.44 -6.78
C GLN A 158 6.60 16.27 -5.87
N ILE A 159 6.48 15.53 -4.76
CA ILE A 159 7.60 15.30 -3.84
C ILE A 159 8.70 14.50 -4.54
N VAL A 160 8.35 13.34 -5.14
CA VAL A 160 9.33 12.44 -5.75
C VAL A 160 10.11 13.10 -6.88
N GLN A 161 9.46 13.93 -7.70
CA GLN A 161 10.13 14.62 -8.82
C GLN A 161 10.88 15.89 -8.42
N SER A 162 10.68 16.42 -7.19
CA SER A 162 11.20 17.74 -6.81
C SER A 162 12.65 17.76 -6.39
N ASP A 163 13.25 16.60 -6.09
CA ASP A 163 14.61 16.54 -5.54
C ASP A 163 15.29 15.22 -5.90
N ALA A 164 16.55 15.28 -6.32
CA ALA A 164 17.36 14.12 -6.68
C ALA A 164 17.53 13.10 -5.54
N ARG A 165 17.38 13.50 -4.27
CA ARG A 165 17.41 12.56 -3.13
C ARG A 165 16.33 11.50 -3.16
N TYR A 166 15.25 11.74 -3.92
CA TYR A 166 14.15 10.80 -4.11
C TYR A 166 14.27 9.95 -5.39
N ALA A 167 15.32 10.15 -6.20
CA ALA A 167 15.51 9.48 -7.49
C ALA A 167 15.45 7.94 -7.40
N ASN A 168 15.78 7.36 -6.23
CA ASN A 168 15.78 5.92 -5.99
C ASN A 168 14.48 5.42 -5.35
N ILE A 169 13.40 6.18 -5.42
CA ILE A 169 12.06 5.79 -4.95
C ILE A 169 11.19 5.51 -6.16
N ASP A 170 10.68 4.29 -6.27
CA ASP A 170 9.67 3.95 -7.27
C ASP A 170 8.32 4.52 -6.86
N LEU A 171 7.75 5.42 -7.65
CA LEU A 171 6.37 5.87 -7.46
C LEU A 171 5.44 5.11 -8.39
N LEU A 172 4.44 4.46 -7.81
CA LEU A 172 3.53 3.56 -8.49
C LEU A 172 2.08 4.01 -8.33
N TYR A 173 1.36 4.08 -9.43
CA TYR A 173 -0.09 4.30 -9.42
C TYR A 173 -0.82 2.97 -9.50
N ALA A 174 -1.51 2.62 -8.42
CA ALA A 174 -2.42 1.48 -8.40
C ALA A 174 -3.66 1.78 -9.25
N SER A 175 -4.06 0.84 -10.07
CA SER A 175 -5.25 0.95 -10.90
C SER A 175 -5.80 -0.44 -11.25
N LEU A 176 -6.99 -0.46 -11.82
CA LEU A 176 -7.62 -1.68 -12.36
C LEU A 176 -7.63 -1.63 -13.89
N PRO A 177 -7.41 -2.77 -14.59
CA PRO A 177 -7.41 -2.78 -16.05
C PRO A 177 -8.79 -2.43 -16.62
N THR A 178 -8.87 -1.44 -17.50
CA THR A 178 -10.11 -1.01 -18.16
C THR A 178 -10.83 -2.15 -18.85
N GLU A 179 -10.08 -3.03 -19.49
CA GLU A 179 -10.60 -4.19 -20.22
C GLU A 179 -11.33 -5.15 -19.28
N ARG A 180 -10.84 -5.32 -18.06
CA ARG A 180 -11.47 -6.17 -17.04
C ARG A 180 -12.66 -5.50 -16.38
N LEU A 181 -12.61 -4.19 -16.18
CA LEU A 181 -13.73 -3.43 -15.61
C LEU A 181 -14.98 -3.52 -16.51
N ARG A 182 -14.79 -3.54 -17.84
CA ARG A 182 -15.90 -3.67 -18.81
C ARG A 182 -16.61 -5.03 -18.76
N THR A 183 -15.92 -6.06 -18.31
CA THR A 183 -16.46 -7.44 -18.22
C THR A 183 -16.78 -7.86 -16.79
N ALA A 184 -16.62 -6.96 -15.82
CA ALA A 184 -16.89 -7.25 -14.43
C ALA A 184 -18.38 -7.56 -14.17
N PRO A 185 -18.71 -8.46 -13.22
CA PRO A 185 -20.09 -8.86 -12.92
C PRO A 185 -21.02 -7.69 -12.54
N ARG A 186 -20.44 -6.60 -12.07
CA ARG A 186 -21.13 -5.36 -11.73
C ARG A 186 -20.30 -4.21 -12.27
N ALA A 187 -20.77 -3.59 -13.34
CA ALA A 187 -20.16 -2.35 -13.81
C ALA A 187 -20.34 -1.26 -12.76
N ASN A 188 -19.24 -0.60 -12.37
CA ASN A 188 -19.30 0.63 -11.58
C ASN A 188 -18.81 1.77 -12.46
N PRO A 189 -19.72 2.61 -13.00
CA PRO A 189 -19.34 3.68 -13.94
C PRO A 189 -18.47 4.77 -13.31
N THR A 190 -18.37 4.82 -11.99
CA THR A 190 -17.51 5.79 -11.29
C THR A 190 -16.06 5.34 -11.17
N VAL A 191 -15.75 4.05 -11.44
CA VAL A 191 -14.37 3.55 -11.38
C VAL A 191 -13.67 3.80 -12.71
N ASN A 192 -12.61 4.58 -12.65
CA ASN A 192 -11.70 4.80 -13.77
C ASN A 192 -10.68 3.68 -13.83
N GLY A 193 -10.59 3.02 -14.98
CA GLY A 193 -9.55 2.04 -15.24
C GLY A 193 -8.38 2.65 -16.01
N THR A 194 -7.28 1.91 -16.03
CA THR A 194 -6.14 2.18 -16.90
C THR A 194 -6.04 1.08 -17.95
N ALA A 195 -5.71 1.40 -19.20
CA ALA A 195 -5.49 0.40 -20.23
C ALA A 195 -4.45 -0.64 -19.76
N GLU A 196 -4.74 -1.92 -19.92
CA GLU A 196 -3.90 -3.02 -19.40
C GLU A 196 -2.44 -2.92 -19.89
N ALA A 197 -2.24 -2.43 -21.11
CA ALA A 197 -0.93 -2.23 -21.72
C ALA A 197 -0.05 -1.21 -20.95
N LEU A 198 -0.66 -0.27 -20.22
CA LEU A 198 0.05 0.72 -19.42
C LEU A 198 0.34 0.23 -17.99
N LEU A 199 -0.32 -0.83 -17.55
CA LEU A 199 -0.13 -1.43 -16.22
C LEU A 199 1.03 -2.43 -16.27
N THR A 200 2.24 -1.90 -16.34
CA THR A 200 3.46 -2.69 -16.57
C THR A 200 3.98 -3.39 -15.32
N VAL A 201 3.54 -2.98 -14.12
CA VAL A 201 3.87 -3.63 -12.86
C VAL A 201 2.69 -4.49 -12.42
N ARG A 202 2.88 -5.81 -12.49
CA ARG A 202 1.86 -6.82 -12.22
C ARG A 202 2.38 -7.74 -11.12
N VAL A 203 1.79 -7.64 -9.95
CA VAL A 203 2.27 -8.34 -8.77
C VAL A 203 1.28 -9.45 -8.40
N PRO A 204 1.63 -10.73 -8.61
CA PRO A 204 0.74 -11.84 -8.27
C PRO A 204 0.56 -11.96 -6.77
N PHE A 205 -0.60 -12.46 -6.36
CA PHE A 205 -0.90 -12.80 -4.98
C PHE A 205 -1.53 -14.19 -4.89
N GLU A 206 -1.51 -14.76 -3.69
CA GLU A 206 -2.06 -16.09 -3.42
C GLU A 206 -3.49 -16.01 -2.86
N ALA A 207 -4.18 -17.14 -2.80
CA ALA A 207 -5.55 -17.20 -2.25
C ALA A 207 -5.64 -16.67 -0.81
N ARG A 208 -4.60 -16.91 0.01
CA ARG A 208 -4.53 -16.39 1.38
C ARG A 208 -4.37 -14.88 1.43
N ASP A 209 -3.67 -14.27 0.48
CA ASP A 209 -3.52 -12.82 0.38
C ASP A 209 -4.85 -12.17 -0.03
N LEU A 210 -5.59 -12.81 -0.93
CA LEU A 210 -6.95 -12.40 -1.28
C LEU A 210 -7.91 -12.53 -0.09
N ALA A 211 -7.79 -13.59 0.69
CA ALA A 211 -8.61 -13.77 1.90
C ALA A 211 -8.36 -12.65 2.90
N ALA A 212 -7.09 -12.29 3.15
CA ALA A 212 -6.73 -11.16 4.01
C ALA A 212 -7.27 -9.82 3.50
N GLY A 213 -7.24 -9.59 2.17
CA GLY A 213 -7.85 -8.40 1.57
C GLY A 213 -9.38 -8.36 1.73
N ARG A 214 -10.06 -9.50 1.74
CA ARG A 214 -11.51 -9.57 2.05
C ARG A 214 -11.79 -9.28 3.52
N GLU A 215 -10.96 -9.80 4.43
CA GLU A 215 -11.08 -9.53 5.87
C GLU A 215 -10.79 -8.05 6.19
N GLU A 216 -9.82 -7.46 5.51
CA GLU A 216 -9.54 -6.03 5.57
C GLU A 216 -10.77 -5.22 5.17
N PHE A 217 -11.31 -5.50 3.99
CA PHE A 217 -12.47 -4.81 3.46
C PHE A 217 -13.70 -4.94 4.40
N ALA A 218 -13.86 -6.08 5.08
CA ALA A 218 -14.91 -6.29 6.07
C ALA A 218 -14.78 -5.42 7.33
N CYS A 219 -13.65 -4.72 7.53
CA CYS A 219 -13.49 -3.75 8.60
C CYS A 219 -14.27 -2.45 8.34
N HIS A 220 -14.49 -2.06 7.07
CA HIS A 220 -15.07 -0.76 6.67
C HIS A 220 -16.61 -0.74 6.71
N ARG A 221 -17.17 -1.02 7.87
CA ARG A 221 -18.60 -1.23 8.08
C ARG A 221 -19.44 0.04 7.97
N THR A 222 -18.82 1.21 8.19
CA THR A 222 -19.52 2.49 8.00
C THR A 222 -19.63 2.86 6.53
N GLN A 223 -18.86 2.23 5.64
CA GLN A 223 -18.80 2.57 4.22
C GLN A 223 -19.50 1.55 3.33
N TYR A 224 -19.57 0.28 3.77
CA TYR A 224 -20.14 -0.82 2.97
C TYR A 224 -21.09 -1.67 3.82
N ALA A 225 -22.33 -1.78 3.36
CA ALA A 225 -23.25 -2.73 3.92
C ALA A 225 -22.82 -4.17 3.61
N PRO A 226 -23.15 -5.17 4.45
CA PRO A 226 -22.73 -6.57 4.22
C PRO A 226 -23.09 -7.11 2.82
N ALA A 227 -24.26 -6.76 2.29
CA ALA A 227 -24.69 -7.16 0.95
C ALA A 227 -23.85 -6.51 -0.17
N GLU A 228 -23.33 -5.30 0.05
CA GLU A 228 -22.44 -4.63 -0.90
C GLU A 228 -21.05 -5.24 -0.89
N MET A 229 -20.55 -5.64 0.29
CA MET A 229 -19.19 -6.19 0.45
C MET A 229 -18.94 -7.41 -0.42
N ASP A 230 -19.89 -8.36 -0.50
CA ASP A 230 -19.74 -9.55 -1.35
C ASP A 230 -19.67 -9.17 -2.83
N SER A 231 -20.51 -8.25 -3.26
CA SER A 231 -20.52 -7.75 -4.63
C SER A 231 -19.20 -7.03 -5.01
N VAL A 232 -18.70 -6.17 -4.13
CA VAL A 232 -17.43 -5.46 -4.34
C VAL A 232 -16.24 -6.43 -4.32
N ASN A 233 -16.23 -7.41 -3.43
CA ASN A 233 -15.20 -8.45 -3.40
C ASN A 233 -15.17 -9.29 -4.70
N LYS A 234 -16.32 -9.65 -5.25
CA LYS A 234 -16.41 -10.34 -6.55
C LYS A 234 -15.91 -9.46 -7.69
N TYR A 235 -16.29 -8.19 -7.68
CA TYR A 235 -15.84 -7.20 -8.67
C TYR A 235 -14.31 -7.02 -8.63
N LEU A 236 -13.74 -6.80 -7.46
CA LEU A 236 -12.28 -6.63 -7.29
C LEU A 236 -11.52 -7.91 -7.65
N ALA A 237 -11.98 -9.09 -7.22
CA ALA A 237 -11.35 -10.36 -7.56
C ALA A 237 -11.33 -10.60 -9.08
N HIS A 238 -12.41 -10.24 -9.79
CA HIS A 238 -12.47 -10.30 -11.26
C HIS A 238 -11.48 -9.31 -11.90
N ALA A 239 -11.45 -8.06 -11.44
CA ALA A 239 -10.58 -7.03 -11.99
C ALA A 239 -9.10 -7.32 -11.73
N TRP A 240 -8.75 -7.80 -10.56
CA TRP A 240 -7.39 -8.22 -10.23
C TRP A 240 -6.92 -9.43 -11.02
N ASN A 241 -7.78 -10.43 -11.20
CA ASN A 241 -7.40 -11.70 -11.83
C ASN A 241 -6.10 -12.30 -11.28
N GLY A 242 -5.97 -12.33 -9.96
CA GLY A 242 -4.79 -12.86 -9.26
C GLY A 242 -3.57 -11.93 -9.22
N MET A 243 -3.69 -10.69 -9.67
CA MET A 243 -2.59 -9.72 -9.69
C MET A 243 -3.05 -8.35 -9.21
N VAL A 244 -2.23 -7.65 -8.43
CA VAL A 244 -2.36 -6.20 -8.24
C VAL A 244 -1.63 -5.50 -9.37
N TRP A 245 -2.31 -4.54 -9.97
CA TRP A 245 -1.91 -3.85 -11.19
C TRP A 245 -1.47 -2.43 -10.86
N MET A 246 -0.31 -2.04 -11.37
CA MET A 246 0.24 -0.71 -11.14
C MET A 246 0.98 -0.19 -12.37
N ARG A 247 1.13 1.13 -12.42
CA ARG A 247 1.91 1.83 -13.43
C ARG A 247 2.97 2.69 -12.75
N PRO A 248 4.26 2.61 -13.12
CA PRO A 248 5.25 3.60 -12.71
C PRO A 248 4.87 4.99 -13.24
N TRP A 249 5.02 6.02 -12.42
CA TRP A 249 4.65 7.40 -12.79
C TRP A 249 5.40 7.91 -14.04
N ASN A 250 6.65 7.52 -14.19
CA ASN A 250 7.55 7.88 -15.31
C ASN A 250 7.70 6.78 -16.37
N GLY A 251 6.87 5.71 -16.28
CA GLY A 251 6.85 4.60 -17.24
C GLY A 251 7.79 3.43 -16.91
N THR A 252 8.77 3.60 -16.01
CA THR A 252 9.77 2.57 -15.68
C THR A 252 9.93 2.39 -14.17
N LEU A 253 10.38 1.18 -13.74
CA LEU A 253 10.85 0.94 -12.38
C LEU A 253 12.32 1.27 -12.26
N HIS A 254 12.71 1.93 -11.18
CA HIS A 254 14.10 2.07 -10.78
C HIS A 254 14.69 0.71 -10.34
N ASP A 255 13.91 -0.04 -9.53
CA ASP A 255 14.26 -1.41 -9.14
C ASP A 255 13.37 -2.45 -9.83
N PRO A 256 13.82 -3.09 -10.93
CA PRO A 256 13.05 -4.13 -11.62
C PRO A 256 12.79 -5.39 -10.76
N ALA A 257 13.49 -5.53 -9.62
CA ALA A 257 13.32 -6.62 -8.68
C ALA A 257 12.46 -6.26 -7.47
N LEU A 258 11.87 -5.05 -7.42
CA LEU A 258 11.12 -4.50 -6.29
C LEU A 258 10.13 -5.49 -5.66
N PHE A 259 9.40 -6.26 -6.47
CA PHE A 259 8.41 -7.25 -6.05
C PHE A 259 8.80 -8.71 -6.38
N LYS A 260 10.04 -8.96 -6.77
CA LYS A 260 10.55 -10.33 -6.93
C LYS A 260 10.81 -10.96 -5.57
N ARG A 261 10.53 -12.26 -5.48
CA ARG A 261 10.80 -13.08 -4.29
C ARG A 261 12.30 -13.32 -4.09
#